data_dc3152781198ca9b2c9e4d6692a149bb
#
_entry.id   dc3152781198ca9b2c9e4d6692a149bb
#
_cell.length_a   1.000
_cell.length_b   1.000
_cell.length_c   1.000
_cell.angle_alpha   90.00
_cell.angle_beta   90.00
_cell.angle_gamma   90.00
#
_symmetry.space_group_name_H-M   'P 1'
#
loop_
_entity.id
_entity.type
_entity.pdbx_description
1 polymer ?
#
loop_
_entity_poly.entity_id
_entity_poly.type
_entity_poly.pdbx_seq_one_letter_code
_entity_poly.pdbx_strand_id
1 'polypeptide(L)'
;MNEKEKVNQITEGVIWKQLLLFFFPIVFGTFFQQIYNTADTIVVGRFVGKQALAAVGGSASQIANLIVGFFVGLSSGAAVVISQFYGAKDKKNLSKALHTAFAFSIAAGIVLTVVGIFLTRPALLLMKTPADVVEDSAVYLHIYFGGMVFNLVYNMGAAILRAVGDSKRPLYVLIITCVLNIILDLLFVVAFGMGVTGVCLLYTSDAADD
;
A
#
# COMPACT_ATOMS: atom_id res chain seq x y z
N MET A 1 32.32 21.86 -10.50
CA MET A 1 31.46 20.93 -11.28
C MET A 1 30.02 21.27 -10.91
N ASN A 2 29.31 21.96 -11.83
CA ASN A 2 28.00 22.57 -11.58
C ASN A 2 26.95 21.50 -11.25
N GLU A 3 26.53 21.40 -9.98
CA GLU A 3 25.19 20.90 -9.67
C GLU A 3 24.20 21.91 -10.25
N LYS A 4 23.69 21.63 -11.43
CA LYS A 4 22.46 22.25 -11.89
C LYS A 4 21.41 21.93 -10.85
N GLU A 5 21.02 22.93 -10.01
CA GLU A 5 19.80 22.87 -9.22
C GLU A 5 18.73 22.30 -10.15
N LYS A 6 18.23 21.10 -9.82
CA LYS A 6 17.06 20.54 -10.51
C LYS A 6 15.92 21.50 -10.19
N VAL A 7 15.68 22.40 -11.11
CA VAL A 7 14.55 23.33 -11.09
C VAL A 7 13.31 22.50 -10.80
N ASN A 8 12.63 22.85 -9.73
CA ASN A 8 11.48 22.10 -9.26
C ASN A 8 10.35 22.33 -10.26
N GLN A 9 10.12 21.34 -11.12
CA GLN A 9 9.22 21.46 -12.28
C GLN A 9 7.77 21.82 -11.92
N ILE A 10 7.38 21.71 -10.66
CA ILE A 10 6.00 22.00 -10.20
C ILE A 10 5.79 23.49 -9.91
N THR A 11 6.83 24.23 -9.50
CA THR A 11 6.72 25.62 -9.10
C THR A 11 7.03 26.61 -10.23
N GLU A 12 7.54 26.15 -11.37
CA GLU A 12 7.95 27.00 -12.48
C GLU A 12 7.42 26.46 -13.81
N GLY A 13 6.85 27.32 -14.67
CA GLY A 13 6.39 27.02 -16.02
C GLY A 13 4.87 27.04 -16.21
N VAL A 14 4.37 26.39 -17.29
CA VAL A 14 2.95 26.40 -17.65
C VAL A 14 2.21 25.40 -16.76
N ILE A 15 1.37 25.88 -15.86
CA ILE A 15 0.70 25.12 -14.80
C ILE A 15 -0.01 23.85 -15.31
N TRP A 16 -0.83 23.96 -16.37
CA TRP A 16 -1.59 22.81 -16.87
C TRP A 16 -0.69 21.68 -17.41
N LYS A 17 0.44 22.03 -18.06
CA LYS A 17 1.41 21.04 -18.55
C LYS A 17 2.09 20.30 -17.40
N GLN A 18 2.39 21.02 -16.35
CA GLN A 18 2.99 20.45 -15.13
C GLN A 18 2.01 19.53 -14.40
N LEU A 19 0.74 19.96 -14.28
CA LEU A 19 -0.33 19.14 -13.73
C LEU A 19 -0.49 17.82 -14.50
N LEU A 20 -0.49 17.86 -15.82
CA LEU A 20 -0.58 16.65 -16.63
C LEU A 20 0.63 15.72 -16.43
N LEU A 21 1.86 16.29 -16.43
CA LEU A 21 3.07 15.50 -16.21
C LEU A 21 3.11 14.85 -14.82
N PHE A 22 2.48 15.46 -13.82
CA PHE A 22 2.33 14.90 -12.48
C PHE A 22 1.19 13.90 -12.39
N PHE A 23 0.08 14.16 -13.07
CA PHE A 23 -1.14 13.35 -13.07
C PHE A 23 -0.94 11.99 -13.76
N PHE A 24 -0.30 11.99 -14.95
CA PHE A 24 -0.13 10.75 -15.71
C PHE A 24 0.56 9.62 -14.94
N PRO A 25 1.69 9.83 -14.24
CA PRO A 25 2.31 8.78 -13.44
C PRO A 25 1.38 8.21 -12.34
N ILE A 26 0.55 9.04 -11.73
CA ILE A 26 -0.40 8.59 -10.70
C ILE A 26 -1.48 7.71 -11.33
N VAL A 27 -2.06 8.13 -12.45
CA VAL A 27 -3.08 7.33 -13.17
C VAL A 27 -2.51 6.01 -13.66
N PHE A 28 -1.30 6.03 -14.22
CA PHE A 28 -0.62 4.79 -14.62
C PHE A 28 -0.34 3.90 -13.42
N GLY A 29 0.07 4.46 -12.29
CA GLY A 29 0.25 3.71 -11.04
C GLY A 29 -1.04 3.00 -10.63
N THR A 30 -2.14 3.72 -10.53
CA THR A 30 -3.46 3.14 -10.21
C THR A 30 -3.89 2.07 -11.22
N PHE A 31 -3.59 2.27 -12.51
CA PHE A 31 -3.89 1.28 -13.55
C PHE A 31 -3.09 0.00 -13.38
N PHE A 32 -1.78 0.10 -13.12
CA PHE A 32 -0.93 -1.07 -12.85
C PHE A 32 -1.38 -1.80 -11.58
N GLN A 33 -1.72 -1.07 -10.52
CA GLN A 33 -2.27 -1.61 -9.30
C GLN A 33 -3.55 -2.41 -9.56
N GLN A 34 -4.46 -1.90 -10.40
CA GLN A 34 -5.68 -2.61 -10.75
C GLN A 34 -5.41 -3.87 -11.59
N ILE A 35 -4.35 -3.86 -12.42
CA ILE A 35 -3.95 -5.05 -13.19
C ILE A 35 -3.48 -6.15 -12.26
N TYR A 36 -2.59 -5.86 -11.30
CA TYR A 36 -2.09 -6.91 -10.43
C TYR A 36 -3.18 -7.42 -9.48
N ASN A 37 -4.03 -6.57 -8.90
CA ASN A 37 -5.19 -7.01 -8.11
C ASN A 37 -6.09 -7.97 -8.89
N THR A 38 -6.26 -7.72 -10.19
CA THR A 38 -7.02 -8.60 -11.08
C THR A 38 -6.27 -9.91 -11.32
N ALA A 39 -4.96 -9.86 -11.52
CA ALA A 39 -4.13 -11.04 -11.72
C ALA A 39 -4.16 -11.95 -10.48
N ASP A 40 -3.98 -11.39 -9.29
CA ASP A 40 -4.11 -12.10 -8.01
C ASP A 40 -5.46 -12.79 -7.87
N THR A 41 -6.53 -12.06 -8.12
CA THR A 41 -7.90 -12.62 -8.06
C THR A 41 -8.06 -13.81 -9.00
N ILE A 42 -7.49 -13.76 -10.21
CA ILE A 42 -7.51 -14.84 -11.18
C ILE A 42 -6.67 -16.02 -10.69
N VAL A 43 -5.46 -15.79 -10.18
CA VAL A 43 -4.58 -16.84 -9.67
C VAL A 43 -5.23 -17.55 -8.49
N VAL A 44 -5.73 -16.79 -7.49
CA VAL A 44 -6.43 -17.35 -6.33
C VAL A 44 -7.67 -18.16 -6.76
N GLY A 45 -8.51 -17.57 -7.58
CA GLY A 45 -9.77 -18.21 -7.99
C GLY A 45 -9.57 -19.48 -8.82
N ARG A 46 -8.50 -19.54 -9.64
CA ARG A 46 -8.24 -20.67 -10.54
C ARG A 46 -7.41 -21.79 -9.91
N PHE A 47 -6.43 -21.46 -9.08
CA PHE A 47 -5.46 -22.43 -8.55
C PHE A 47 -5.71 -22.81 -7.09
N VAL A 48 -6.28 -21.93 -6.28
CA VAL A 48 -6.55 -22.21 -4.85
C VAL A 48 -8.02 -22.56 -4.61
N GLY A 49 -8.94 -21.91 -5.31
CA GLY A 49 -10.35 -22.27 -5.29
C GLY A 49 -11.28 -21.19 -4.70
N LYS A 50 -12.57 -21.48 -4.73
CA LYS A 50 -13.63 -20.52 -4.35
C LYS A 50 -13.62 -20.14 -2.87
N GLN A 51 -13.24 -21.06 -1.98
CA GLN A 51 -13.16 -20.78 -0.54
C GLN A 51 -12.05 -19.79 -0.22
N ALA A 52 -10.86 -19.98 -0.82
CA ALA A 52 -9.75 -19.04 -0.69
C ALA A 52 -10.10 -17.66 -1.22
N LEU A 53 -10.77 -17.58 -2.36
CA LEU A 53 -11.24 -16.32 -2.92
C LEU A 53 -12.25 -15.62 -1.99
N ALA A 54 -13.15 -16.38 -1.36
CA ALA A 54 -14.10 -15.85 -0.38
C ALA A 54 -13.40 -15.40 0.93
N ALA A 55 -12.34 -16.10 1.34
CA ALA A 55 -11.55 -15.76 2.52
C ALA A 55 -10.78 -14.44 2.33
N VAL A 56 -10.13 -14.28 1.18
CA VAL A 56 -9.33 -13.09 0.86
C VAL A 56 -10.21 -11.92 0.44
N GLY A 57 -11.21 -12.14 -0.43
CA GLY A 57 -12.06 -11.10 -1.02
C GLY A 57 -13.32 -10.73 -0.20
N GLY A 58 -13.61 -11.46 0.90
CA GLY A 58 -14.82 -11.29 1.71
C GLY A 58 -14.68 -10.27 2.84
N SER A 59 -15.09 -10.67 4.06
CA SER A 59 -15.03 -9.80 5.24
C SER A 59 -13.61 -9.36 5.59
N ALA A 60 -12.61 -10.19 5.30
CA ALA A 60 -11.21 -9.88 5.59
C ALA A 60 -10.71 -8.69 4.76
N SER A 61 -11.01 -8.65 3.45
CA SER A 61 -10.62 -7.51 2.62
C SER A 61 -11.32 -6.21 3.03
N GLN A 62 -12.56 -6.29 3.51
CA GLN A 62 -13.27 -5.09 4.01
C GLN A 62 -12.59 -4.51 5.26
N ILE A 63 -12.14 -5.36 6.18
CA ILE A 63 -11.37 -4.93 7.36
C ILE A 63 -10.06 -4.30 6.94
N ALA A 64 -9.32 -4.95 6.04
CA ALA A 64 -8.06 -4.46 5.52
C ALA A 64 -8.22 -3.09 4.85
N ASN A 65 -9.16 -2.96 3.90
CA ASN A 65 -9.42 -1.72 3.16
C ASN A 65 -9.87 -0.56 4.07
N LEU A 66 -10.66 -0.83 5.10
CA LEU A 66 -11.07 0.19 6.07
C LEU A 66 -9.85 0.78 6.79
N ILE A 67 -8.94 -0.09 7.23
CA ILE A 67 -7.75 0.32 7.98
C ILE A 67 -6.78 1.05 7.06
N VAL A 68 -6.48 0.50 5.88
CA VAL A 68 -5.61 1.14 4.89
C VAL A 68 -6.18 2.48 4.45
N GLY A 69 -7.45 2.55 4.10
CA GLY A 69 -8.10 3.79 3.68
C GLY A 69 -8.01 4.90 4.74
N PHE A 70 -8.13 4.56 6.03
CA PHE A 70 -7.92 5.51 7.12
C PHE A 70 -6.49 6.06 7.12
N PHE A 71 -5.48 5.19 6.99
CA PHE A 71 -4.07 5.60 7.02
C PHE A 71 -3.62 6.28 5.72
N VAL A 72 -4.16 5.92 4.58
CA VAL A 72 -3.96 6.66 3.31
C VAL A 72 -4.49 8.10 3.45
N GLY A 73 -5.66 8.27 4.04
CA GLY A 73 -6.18 9.61 4.36
C GLY A 73 -5.26 10.41 5.29
N LEU A 74 -4.72 9.76 6.32
CA LEU A 74 -3.79 10.38 7.26
C LEU A 74 -2.44 10.73 6.60
N SER A 75 -1.91 9.84 5.75
CA SER A 75 -0.70 10.10 4.97
C SER A 75 -0.90 11.25 3.98
N SER A 76 -2.09 11.37 3.40
CA SER A 76 -2.47 12.51 2.56
C SER A 76 -2.47 13.82 3.33
N GLY A 77 -2.98 13.82 4.56
CA GLY A 77 -2.92 14.99 5.46
C GLY A 77 -1.48 15.40 5.79
N ALA A 78 -0.61 14.43 6.10
CA ALA A 78 0.82 14.69 6.32
C ALA A 78 1.50 15.26 5.08
N ALA A 79 1.16 14.74 3.88
CA ALA A 79 1.68 15.23 2.61
C ALA A 79 1.33 16.70 2.36
N VAL A 80 0.14 17.16 2.76
CA VAL A 80 -0.24 18.59 2.66
C VAL A 80 0.67 19.47 3.51
N VAL A 81 0.92 19.11 4.76
CA VAL A 81 1.81 19.88 5.65
C VAL A 81 3.24 19.89 5.10
N ILE A 82 3.72 18.74 4.64
CA ILE A 82 5.07 18.62 4.05
C ILE A 82 5.20 19.47 2.80
N SER A 83 4.19 19.47 1.91
CA SER A 83 4.20 20.29 0.69
C SER A 83 4.23 21.79 0.98
N GLN A 84 3.54 22.24 2.05
CA GLN A 84 3.57 23.63 2.50
C GLN A 84 4.96 24.06 2.97
N PHE A 85 5.63 23.27 3.83
CA PHE A 85 6.99 23.56 4.27
C PHE A 85 7.99 23.49 3.12
N TYR A 86 7.79 22.56 2.19
CA TYR A 86 8.62 22.44 1.00
C TYR A 86 8.47 23.67 0.09
N GLY A 87 7.25 24.11 -0.18
CA GLY A 87 6.96 25.32 -0.97
C GLY A 87 7.48 26.60 -0.31
N ALA A 88 7.38 26.69 1.02
CA ALA A 88 7.95 27.80 1.80
C ALA A 88 9.48 27.77 1.90
N LYS A 89 10.15 26.73 1.39
CA LYS A 89 11.61 26.51 1.52
C LYS A 89 12.10 26.44 2.97
N ASP A 90 11.21 26.13 3.92
CA ASP A 90 11.52 25.99 5.35
C ASP A 90 12.11 24.60 5.64
N LYS A 91 13.39 24.45 5.37
CA LYS A 91 14.13 23.18 5.56
C LYS A 91 14.06 22.64 6.99
N LYS A 92 14.00 23.52 8.00
CA LYS A 92 13.99 23.11 9.41
C LYS A 92 12.68 22.41 9.78
N ASN A 93 11.54 23.03 9.46
CA ASN A 93 10.23 22.46 9.75
C ASN A 93 9.88 21.32 8.80
N LEU A 94 10.34 21.36 7.54
CA LEU A 94 10.25 20.24 6.61
C LEU A 94 10.94 18.98 7.18
N SER A 95 12.18 19.10 7.65
CA SER A 95 12.90 17.96 8.25
C SER A 95 12.16 17.39 9.45
N LYS A 96 11.64 18.26 10.35
CA LYS A 96 10.85 17.82 11.49
C LYS A 96 9.57 17.08 11.07
N ALA A 97 8.83 17.63 10.09
CA ALA A 97 7.61 17.03 9.59
C ALA A 97 7.86 15.63 8.98
N LEU A 98 8.95 15.48 8.21
CA LEU A 98 9.37 14.20 7.65
C LEU A 98 9.65 13.15 8.72
N HIS A 99 10.50 13.49 9.70
CA HIS A 99 10.82 12.56 10.80
C HIS A 99 9.59 12.19 11.63
N THR A 100 8.72 13.15 11.90
CA THR A 100 7.46 12.91 12.64
C THR A 100 6.53 12.00 11.86
N ALA A 101 6.38 12.20 10.54
CA ALA A 101 5.54 11.38 9.69
C ALA A 101 6.03 9.93 9.63
N PHE A 102 7.34 9.71 9.46
CA PHE A 102 7.92 8.36 9.48
C PHE A 102 7.83 7.69 10.85
N ALA A 103 8.17 8.41 11.93
CA ALA A 103 8.06 7.89 13.29
C ALA A 103 6.61 7.49 13.61
N PHE A 104 5.65 8.32 13.19
CA PHE A 104 4.23 8.05 13.34
C PHE A 104 3.81 6.79 12.58
N SER A 105 4.22 6.63 11.30
CA SER A 105 3.86 5.44 10.50
C SER A 105 4.43 4.16 11.10
N ILE A 106 5.65 4.18 11.63
CA ILE A 106 6.25 3.02 12.31
C ILE A 106 5.48 2.71 13.60
N ALA A 107 5.25 3.71 14.46
CA ALA A 107 4.54 3.52 15.73
C ALA A 107 3.10 3.01 15.50
N ALA A 108 2.38 3.64 14.56
CA ALA A 108 1.03 3.24 14.19
C ALA A 108 1.01 1.82 13.58
N GLY A 109 1.97 1.48 12.73
CA GLY A 109 2.14 0.15 12.16
C GLY A 109 2.33 -0.92 13.23
N ILE A 110 3.20 -0.68 14.23
CA ILE A 110 3.40 -1.60 15.35
C ILE A 110 2.12 -1.79 16.15
N VAL A 111 1.44 -0.68 16.49
CA VAL A 111 0.17 -0.74 17.24
C VAL A 111 -0.87 -1.54 16.46
N LEU A 112 -1.03 -1.27 15.16
CA LEU A 112 -1.99 -1.99 14.32
C LEU A 112 -1.63 -3.46 14.14
N THR A 113 -0.35 -3.80 14.04
CA THR A 113 0.08 -5.19 13.99
C THR A 113 -0.36 -5.92 15.25
N VAL A 114 -0.07 -5.36 16.42
CA VAL A 114 -0.42 -6.01 17.71
C VAL A 114 -1.94 -6.07 17.87
N VAL A 115 -2.63 -4.94 17.74
CA VAL A 115 -4.09 -4.86 17.91
C VAL A 115 -4.82 -5.69 16.86
N GLY A 116 -4.38 -5.63 15.60
CA GLY A 116 -4.97 -6.37 14.49
C GLY A 116 -4.89 -7.87 14.68
N ILE A 117 -3.73 -8.40 15.09
CA ILE A 117 -3.58 -9.83 15.36
C ILE A 117 -4.56 -10.29 16.45
N PHE A 118 -4.68 -9.55 17.56
CA PHE A 118 -5.59 -9.91 18.64
C PHE A 118 -7.07 -9.75 18.28
N LEU A 119 -7.42 -8.74 17.49
CA LEU A 119 -8.82 -8.45 17.13
C LEU A 119 -9.30 -9.17 15.86
N THR A 120 -8.45 -9.85 15.11
CA THR A 120 -8.81 -10.54 13.87
C THR A 120 -10.01 -11.48 14.03
N ARG A 121 -9.94 -12.44 14.95
CA ARG A 121 -11.04 -13.40 15.17
C ARG A 121 -12.32 -12.74 15.67
N PRO A 122 -12.31 -11.89 16.72
CA PRO A 122 -13.49 -11.17 17.15
C PRO A 122 -14.15 -10.35 16.04
N ALA A 123 -13.36 -9.66 15.20
CA ALA A 123 -13.87 -8.87 14.11
C ALA A 123 -14.55 -9.72 13.03
N LEU A 124 -13.95 -10.84 12.63
CA LEU A 124 -14.54 -11.78 11.66
C LEU A 124 -15.87 -12.37 12.16
N LEU A 125 -15.94 -12.73 13.44
CA LEU A 125 -17.18 -13.23 14.06
C LEU A 125 -18.25 -12.16 14.13
N LEU A 126 -17.89 -10.91 14.46
CA LEU A 126 -18.82 -9.78 14.48
C LEU A 126 -19.40 -9.51 13.08
N MET A 127 -18.60 -9.68 12.04
CA MET A 127 -19.03 -9.55 10.63
C MET A 127 -19.81 -10.77 10.13
N LYS A 128 -20.07 -11.77 10.99
CA LYS A 128 -20.79 -13.01 10.65
C LYS A 128 -20.16 -13.74 9.47
N THR A 129 -18.82 -13.79 9.42
CA THR A 129 -18.09 -14.53 8.40
C THR A 129 -18.48 -16.01 8.47
N PRO A 130 -18.79 -16.69 7.35
CA PRO A 130 -19.15 -18.09 7.34
C PRO A 130 -18.09 -18.99 7.98
N ALA A 131 -18.51 -20.02 8.71
CA ALA A 131 -17.63 -20.86 9.52
C ALA A 131 -16.58 -21.64 8.70
N ASP A 132 -16.88 -21.90 7.44
CA ASP A 132 -16.03 -22.60 6.47
C ASP A 132 -14.87 -21.73 5.93
N VAL A 133 -14.96 -20.41 6.07
CA VAL A 133 -13.92 -19.46 5.61
C VAL A 133 -13.27 -18.66 6.73
N VAL A 134 -13.76 -18.72 7.97
CA VAL A 134 -13.22 -17.94 9.12
C VAL A 134 -11.75 -18.22 9.37
N GLU A 135 -11.33 -19.49 9.34
CA GLU A 135 -9.92 -19.84 9.62
C GLU A 135 -8.98 -19.32 8.54
N ASP A 136 -9.32 -19.48 7.26
CA ASP A 136 -8.54 -18.97 6.15
C ASP A 136 -8.49 -17.43 6.15
N SER A 137 -9.62 -16.78 6.47
CA SER A 137 -9.69 -15.33 6.64
C SER A 137 -8.84 -14.84 7.82
N ALA A 138 -8.79 -15.62 8.89
CA ALA A 138 -7.97 -15.27 10.06
C ALA A 138 -6.47 -15.40 9.74
N VAL A 139 -6.05 -16.46 9.04
CA VAL A 139 -4.67 -16.64 8.57
C VAL A 139 -4.28 -15.46 7.65
N TYR A 140 -5.13 -15.13 6.68
CA TYR A 140 -4.92 -13.97 5.81
C TYR A 140 -4.70 -12.68 6.59
N LEU A 141 -5.62 -12.33 7.51
CA LEU A 141 -5.52 -11.10 8.30
C LEU A 141 -4.31 -11.08 9.25
N HIS A 142 -3.93 -12.23 9.83
CA HIS A 142 -2.72 -12.29 10.67
C HIS A 142 -1.45 -11.97 9.89
N ILE A 143 -1.32 -12.54 8.67
CA ILE A 143 -0.19 -12.26 7.78
C ILE A 143 -0.25 -10.77 7.34
N TYR A 144 -1.42 -10.30 6.95
CA TYR A 144 -1.65 -8.91 6.54
C TYR A 144 -1.25 -7.91 7.63
N PHE A 145 -1.72 -8.10 8.87
CA PHE A 145 -1.33 -7.25 9.99
C PHE A 145 0.16 -7.39 10.33
N GLY A 146 0.77 -8.56 10.13
CA GLY A 146 2.21 -8.75 10.27
C GLY A 146 3.03 -7.85 9.35
N GLY A 147 2.54 -7.56 8.14
CA GLY A 147 3.14 -6.65 7.15
C GLY A 147 2.77 -5.17 7.33
N MET A 148 1.89 -4.81 8.26
CA MET A 148 1.29 -3.47 8.35
C MET A 148 2.31 -2.34 8.55
N VAL A 149 3.41 -2.59 9.27
CA VAL A 149 4.48 -1.59 9.45
C VAL A 149 5.07 -1.19 8.11
N PHE A 150 5.39 -2.17 7.26
CA PHE A 150 5.98 -1.92 5.94
C PHE A 150 4.99 -1.19 5.03
N ASN A 151 3.71 -1.60 5.04
CA ASN A 151 2.65 -0.94 4.31
C ASN A 151 2.55 0.55 4.67
N LEU A 152 2.42 0.89 5.96
CA LEU A 152 2.29 2.28 6.38
C LEU A 152 3.53 3.12 6.09
N VAL A 153 4.73 2.56 6.24
CA VAL A 153 5.99 3.25 5.91
C VAL A 153 6.07 3.52 4.41
N TYR A 154 5.70 2.54 3.58
CA TYR A 154 5.66 2.71 2.13
C TYR A 154 4.64 3.79 1.71
N ASN A 155 3.40 3.71 2.18
CA ASN A 155 2.35 4.69 1.86
C ASN A 155 2.75 6.11 2.29
N MET A 156 3.35 6.25 3.48
CA MET A 156 3.87 7.54 3.94
C MET A 156 5.01 8.04 3.04
N GLY A 157 5.96 7.18 2.69
CA GLY A 157 7.06 7.50 1.78
C GLY A 157 6.58 7.94 0.39
N ALA A 158 5.62 7.20 -0.17
CA ALA A 158 5.00 7.54 -1.46
C ALA A 158 4.24 8.87 -1.40
N ALA A 159 3.50 9.14 -0.31
CA ALA A 159 2.80 10.41 -0.10
C ALA A 159 3.79 11.59 0.02
N ILE A 160 4.90 11.40 0.73
CA ILE A 160 5.97 12.39 0.87
C ILE A 160 6.61 12.70 -0.49
N LEU A 161 6.95 11.68 -1.29
CA LEU A 161 7.52 11.88 -2.62
C LEU A 161 6.56 12.65 -3.52
N ARG A 162 5.28 12.31 -3.50
CA ARG A 162 4.23 13.07 -4.21
C ARG A 162 4.13 14.51 -3.71
N ALA A 163 4.24 14.74 -2.39
CA ALA A 163 4.17 16.07 -1.79
C ALA A 163 5.30 17.00 -2.24
N VAL A 164 6.49 16.46 -2.52
CA VAL A 164 7.63 17.23 -3.04
C VAL A 164 7.68 17.25 -4.58
N GLY A 165 6.65 16.70 -5.25
CA GLY A 165 6.50 16.76 -6.69
C GLY A 165 7.11 15.60 -7.48
N ASP A 166 7.58 14.55 -6.80
CA ASP A 166 8.11 13.36 -7.46
C ASP A 166 7.05 12.24 -7.48
N SER A 167 6.25 12.21 -8.55
CA SER A 167 5.29 11.13 -8.78
C SER A 167 5.87 9.95 -9.57
N LYS A 168 7.09 10.10 -10.14
CA LYS A 168 7.71 9.07 -10.98
C LYS A 168 8.35 7.96 -10.15
N ARG A 169 9.04 8.32 -9.06
CA ARG A 169 9.68 7.30 -8.20
C ARG A 169 8.69 6.33 -7.58
N PRO A 170 7.57 6.76 -6.98
CA PRO A 170 6.53 5.85 -6.53
C PRO A 170 6.01 4.94 -7.64
N LEU A 171 5.79 5.47 -8.86
CA LEU A 171 5.37 4.66 -9.99
C LEU A 171 6.39 3.57 -10.37
N TYR A 172 7.70 3.88 -10.39
CA TYR A 172 8.71 2.86 -10.69
C TYR A 172 8.76 1.75 -9.64
N VAL A 173 8.66 2.12 -8.36
CA VAL A 173 8.59 1.14 -7.28
C VAL A 173 7.36 0.26 -7.48
N LEU A 174 6.19 0.83 -7.71
CA LEU A 174 4.95 0.10 -7.94
C LEU A 174 5.04 -0.86 -9.14
N ILE A 175 5.63 -0.46 -10.26
CA ILE A 175 5.80 -1.35 -11.41
C ILE A 175 6.70 -2.55 -11.06
N ILE A 176 7.80 -2.29 -10.34
CA ILE A 176 8.74 -3.36 -9.94
C ILE A 176 8.06 -4.33 -9.00
N THR A 177 7.34 -3.83 -7.99
CA THR A 177 6.63 -4.66 -7.02
C THR A 177 5.50 -5.43 -7.69
N CYS A 178 4.73 -4.82 -8.58
CA CYS A 178 3.70 -5.49 -9.37
C CYS A 178 4.24 -6.68 -10.18
N VAL A 179 5.36 -6.50 -10.90
CA VAL A 179 5.98 -7.58 -11.66
C VAL A 179 6.52 -8.68 -10.73
N LEU A 180 7.17 -8.28 -9.63
CA LEU A 180 7.70 -9.22 -8.65
C LEU A 180 6.57 -10.04 -7.99
N ASN A 181 5.48 -9.38 -7.64
CA ASN A 181 4.30 -10.00 -7.06
C ASN A 181 3.72 -11.07 -8.00
N ILE A 182 3.43 -10.75 -9.26
CA ILE A 182 2.91 -11.72 -10.22
C ILE A 182 3.84 -12.93 -10.38
N ILE A 183 5.17 -12.71 -10.39
CA ILE A 183 6.15 -13.81 -10.47
C ILE A 183 6.09 -14.67 -9.21
N LEU A 184 6.01 -14.06 -8.04
CA LEU A 184 5.96 -14.77 -6.76
C LEU A 184 4.65 -15.52 -6.58
N ASP A 185 3.51 -14.97 -7.02
CA ASP A 185 2.22 -15.65 -7.06
C ASP A 185 2.28 -16.95 -7.84
N LEU A 186 2.80 -16.89 -9.06
CA LEU A 186 2.98 -18.07 -9.88
C LEU A 186 3.94 -19.06 -9.22
N LEU A 187 4.99 -18.59 -8.58
CA LEU A 187 5.96 -19.45 -7.91
C LEU A 187 5.36 -20.13 -6.67
N PHE A 188 4.73 -19.37 -5.76
CA PHE A 188 4.23 -19.91 -4.49
C PHE A 188 2.92 -20.70 -4.66
N VAL A 189 2.03 -20.21 -5.49
CA VAL A 189 0.73 -20.87 -5.70
C VAL A 189 0.85 -22.04 -6.67
N VAL A 190 1.52 -21.86 -7.81
CA VAL A 190 1.56 -22.89 -8.87
C VAL A 190 2.72 -23.87 -8.66
N ALA A 191 3.95 -23.38 -8.38
CA ALA A 191 5.13 -24.25 -8.27
C ALA A 191 5.24 -24.93 -6.90
N PHE A 192 4.97 -24.19 -5.79
CA PHE A 192 5.07 -24.75 -4.44
C PHE A 192 3.75 -25.28 -3.88
N GLY A 193 2.61 -24.97 -4.51
CA GLY A 193 1.29 -25.47 -4.08
C GLY A 193 0.89 -25.00 -2.66
N MET A 194 1.36 -23.83 -2.22
CA MET A 194 1.17 -23.33 -0.84
C MET A 194 -0.28 -22.89 -0.53
N GLY A 195 -1.18 -22.95 -1.52
CA GLY A 195 -2.59 -22.63 -1.32
C GLY A 195 -2.82 -21.21 -0.79
N VAL A 196 -3.73 -21.06 0.18
CA VAL A 196 -4.09 -19.77 0.80
C VAL A 196 -2.89 -19.07 1.43
N THR A 197 -1.99 -19.81 2.09
CA THR A 197 -0.82 -19.23 2.76
C THR A 197 0.15 -18.58 1.79
N GLY A 198 0.34 -19.15 0.60
CA GLY A 198 1.19 -18.57 -0.45
C GLY A 198 0.65 -17.25 -0.96
N VAL A 199 -0.65 -17.20 -1.22
CA VAL A 199 -1.37 -15.97 -1.61
C VAL A 199 -1.30 -14.93 -0.51
N CYS A 200 -1.49 -15.32 0.75
CA CYS A 200 -1.47 -14.39 1.88
C CYS A 200 -0.11 -13.72 2.09
N LEU A 201 0.98 -14.49 1.93
CA LEU A 201 2.35 -13.94 2.03
C LEU A 201 2.61 -12.86 0.97
N LEU A 202 2.03 -13.02 -0.21
CA LEU A 202 2.16 -12.08 -1.30
C LEU A 202 1.25 -10.86 -1.13
N TYR A 203 0.04 -11.08 -0.66
CA TYR A 203 -0.91 -9.99 -0.39
C TYR A 203 -0.42 -9.01 0.70
N THR A 204 0.50 -9.42 1.58
CA THR A 204 1.20 -8.50 2.50
C THR A 204 2.26 -7.66 1.78
N SER A 205 2.84 -8.19 0.70
CA SER A 205 3.70 -7.41 -0.19
C SER A 205 2.89 -6.38 -0.97
N ASP A 206 1.66 -6.74 -1.39
CA ASP A 206 0.75 -5.90 -2.17
C ASP A 206 0.11 -4.79 -1.33
N ALA A 207 -0.22 -5.09 -0.10
CA ALA A 207 -0.73 -4.11 0.84
C ALA A 207 0.27 -2.98 1.15
N ALA A 208 1.54 -3.15 0.81
CA ALA A 208 2.53 -2.07 0.82
C ALA A 208 2.36 -1.11 -0.36
N ASP A 209 1.59 -1.48 -1.38
CA ASP A 209 1.43 -0.72 -2.63
C ASP A 209 0.05 -0.01 -2.75
N ASP A 210 -0.92 -0.32 -1.88
CA ASP A 210 -2.20 0.37 -1.76
C ASP A 210 -2.09 1.63 -0.92
#